data_eedf2c2a9c3cf09ea1f83d1fe56a95d7
#
_entry.id   eedf2c2a9c3cf09ea1f83d1fe56a95d7
#
_cell.length_a   1.000
_cell.length_b   1.000
_cell.length_c   1.000
_cell.angle_alpha   90.00
_cell.angle_beta   90.00
_cell.angle_gamma   90.00
#
_symmetry.space_group_name_H-M   'P 1'
#
loop_
_entity.id
_entity.type
_entity.pdbx_description
1 polymer ?
#
loop_
_entity_poly.entity_id
_entity_poly.type
_entity_poly.pdbx_seq_one_letter_code
_entity_poly.pdbx_strand_id
1 'polypeptide(L)'
;EQTPISEKIDDFTKGMTATGNGKLDLALDIPLQRPLETRLRGEYHIQNNQIQLFAGMPALTQVNGKLALTEASILAPEISGRAFGGPFRVSIKSLDDRVTVRAGGMANVVELAQQFAVPAGDRLTGSAAWKSDINIYRRKVDFVIESDLVGVSSRLPEPLAKDAASPLALRVERTVGESGSQQFGVTLGKVAQGIFVKREEKLERAVLAIGDGDARLPDRGIAVRIALPHLDADAWREVLEGKGTGDPVGGNVPALDTLSIRTPSLRFLGRDFTQVDTELRPRDTGWQIAVNMQEAAGDLFWRQSGEGLLEGRLRRLVLQPAGETSGALITAEFAVEQ
;
A
#
# COMPACT_ATOMS: atom_id res chain seq x y z
N GLU A 1 19.43 34.71 9.95
CA GLU A 1 18.28 35.10 10.81
C GLU A 1 17.05 34.36 10.31
N GLN A 2 16.60 33.38 11.10
CA GLN A 2 15.42 32.56 10.77
C GLN A 2 14.19 33.40 11.10
N THR A 3 13.38 33.69 10.09
CA THR A 3 12.06 34.29 10.29
C THR A 3 11.08 33.22 10.78
N PRO A 4 10.03 33.54 11.55
CA PRO A 4 9.00 32.57 11.98
C PRO A 4 8.32 31.84 10.82
N ILE A 5 8.39 32.44 9.62
CA ILE A 5 7.87 31.82 8.38
C ILE A 5 8.81 30.73 7.84
N SER A 6 10.15 30.96 7.94
CA SER A 6 11.11 29.97 7.45
C SER A 6 11.01 28.65 8.23
N GLU A 7 10.82 28.70 9.54
CA GLU A 7 10.63 27.49 10.35
C GLU A 7 9.35 26.71 9.98
N LYS A 8 8.26 27.41 9.66
CA LYS A 8 7.00 26.77 9.24
C LYS A 8 7.07 26.21 7.82
N ILE A 9 7.78 26.89 6.91
CA ILE A 9 7.93 26.49 5.52
C ILE A 9 9.02 25.43 5.34
N ASP A 10 10.16 25.56 6.01
CA ASP A 10 11.30 24.62 5.90
C ASP A 10 10.92 23.20 6.24
N ASP A 11 10.07 23.01 7.25
CA ASP A 11 9.63 21.66 7.63
C ASP A 11 8.65 21.03 6.63
N PHE A 12 7.87 21.84 5.92
CA PHE A 12 6.91 21.37 4.93
C PHE A 12 7.55 21.19 3.56
N THR A 13 8.51 22.04 3.22
CA THR A 13 9.17 22.04 1.90
C THR A 13 10.49 21.28 1.87
N LYS A 14 10.93 20.76 3.02
CA LYS A 14 12.19 20.01 3.13
C LYS A 14 12.17 18.77 2.24
N GLY A 15 12.98 18.79 1.19
CA GLY A 15 13.03 17.75 0.17
C GLY A 15 12.16 18.02 -1.06
N MET A 16 11.36 19.11 -1.05
CA MET A 16 10.66 19.55 -2.26
C MET A 16 11.64 20.25 -3.21
N THR A 17 11.50 19.97 -4.49
CA THR A 17 12.16 20.73 -5.54
C THR A 17 11.13 21.22 -6.54
N ALA A 18 11.31 22.44 -7.03
CA ALA A 18 10.42 23.01 -8.04
C ALA A 18 11.23 23.62 -9.18
N THR A 19 10.76 23.43 -10.39
CA THR A 19 11.28 24.06 -11.59
C THR A 19 10.14 24.75 -12.33
N GLY A 20 10.42 25.84 -13.02
CA GLY A 20 9.44 26.65 -13.74
C GLY A 20 9.48 28.10 -13.30
N ASN A 21 8.43 28.85 -13.66
CA ASN A 21 8.34 30.26 -13.43
C ASN A 21 7.26 30.58 -12.39
N GLY A 22 7.47 31.67 -11.66
CA GLY A 22 6.48 32.21 -10.74
C GLY A 22 6.67 33.69 -10.55
N LYS A 23 5.60 34.38 -10.19
CA LYS A 23 5.62 35.80 -9.84
C LYS A 23 5.25 35.93 -8.38
N LEU A 24 6.13 36.57 -7.61
CA LEU A 24 5.90 36.89 -6.21
C LEU A 24 5.67 38.40 -6.08
N ASP A 25 4.49 38.77 -5.62
CA ASP A 25 4.16 40.10 -5.20
C ASP A 25 4.17 40.12 -3.66
N LEU A 26 5.06 40.92 -3.07
CA LEU A 26 5.28 40.93 -1.62
C LEU A 26 5.18 42.36 -1.05
N ALA A 27 4.36 42.54 -0.02
CA ALA A 27 4.27 43.75 0.77
C ALA A 27 4.74 43.43 2.20
N LEU A 28 5.73 44.21 2.67
CA LEU A 28 6.31 44.13 4.01
C LEU A 28 6.07 45.43 4.75
N ASP A 29 5.50 45.33 5.94
CA ASP A 29 5.40 46.48 6.89
C ASP A 29 6.25 46.13 8.11
N ILE A 30 7.39 46.82 8.22
CA ILE A 30 8.42 46.56 9.25
C ILE A 30 8.45 47.73 10.20
N PRO A 31 7.82 47.67 11.38
CA PRO A 31 7.95 48.69 12.42
C PRO A 31 9.38 48.71 12.95
N LEU A 32 10.15 49.78 12.67
CA LEU A 32 11.58 49.89 13.04
C LEU A 32 11.83 49.75 14.54
N GLN A 33 10.87 50.17 15.37
CA GLN A 33 10.97 50.08 16.83
C GLN A 33 10.55 48.72 17.41
N ARG A 34 9.83 47.90 16.61
CA ARG A 34 9.29 46.58 17.00
C ARG A 34 9.38 45.58 15.84
N PRO A 35 10.58 45.17 15.46
CA PRO A 35 10.75 44.29 14.28
C PRO A 35 9.96 42.95 14.33
N LEU A 36 9.62 42.49 15.53
CA LEU A 36 8.82 41.30 15.75
C LEU A 36 7.33 41.46 15.36
N GLU A 37 6.85 42.73 15.21
CA GLU A 37 5.49 43.03 14.74
C GLU A 37 5.42 43.22 13.23
N THR A 38 6.39 42.70 12.47
CA THR A 38 6.41 42.73 11.01
C THR A 38 5.18 42.07 10.46
N ARG A 39 4.48 42.80 9.57
CA ARG A 39 3.34 42.25 8.80
C ARG A 39 3.81 41.94 7.40
N LEU A 40 3.43 40.71 6.94
CA LEU A 40 3.75 40.23 5.62
C LEU A 40 2.45 39.91 4.89
N ARG A 41 2.33 40.43 3.67
CA ARG A 41 1.30 40.00 2.72
C ARG A 41 1.99 39.70 1.40
N GLY A 42 1.76 38.46 0.89
CA GLY A 42 2.33 38.05 -0.37
C GLY A 42 1.31 37.26 -1.20
N GLU A 43 1.45 37.37 -2.50
CA GLU A 43 0.76 36.52 -3.46
C GLU A 43 1.80 35.93 -4.41
N TYR A 44 1.86 34.59 -4.46
CA TYR A 44 2.72 33.86 -5.37
C TYR A 44 1.91 33.19 -6.45
N HIS A 45 2.16 33.56 -7.69
CA HIS A 45 1.54 32.98 -8.86
C HIS A 45 2.42 31.88 -9.44
N ILE A 46 1.92 30.66 -9.41
CA ILE A 46 2.57 29.47 -9.98
C ILE A 46 2.14 29.34 -11.44
N GLN A 47 3.11 29.19 -12.36
CA GLN A 47 2.84 29.14 -13.81
C GLN A 47 3.58 27.98 -14.42
N ASN A 48 2.83 26.92 -14.77
CA ASN A 48 3.33 25.73 -15.46
C ASN A 48 4.56 25.11 -14.83
N ASN A 49 4.58 25.00 -13.50
CA ASN A 49 5.71 24.46 -12.75
C ASN A 49 5.70 22.93 -12.73
N GLN A 50 6.89 22.37 -12.56
CA GLN A 50 7.07 20.99 -12.16
C GLN A 50 7.53 20.98 -10.70
N ILE A 51 6.86 20.19 -9.86
CA ILE A 51 7.12 20.10 -8.42
C ILE A 51 7.35 18.65 -8.04
N GLN A 52 8.50 18.36 -7.45
CA GLN A 52 8.81 17.10 -6.81
C GLN A 52 8.59 17.25 -5.30
N LEU A 53 7.61 16.55 -4.74
CA LEU A 53 7.28 16.67 -3.31
C LEU A 53 8.33 16.00 -2.42
N PHE A 54 8.75 14.79 -2.78
CA PHE A 54 9.82 14.05 -2.10
C PHE A 54 10.34 12.93 -3.01
N ALA A 55 11.49 12.37 -2.67
CA ALA A 55 12.08 11.27 -3.44
C ALA A 55 11.13 10.05 -3.47
N GLY A 56 10.95 9.46 -4.65
CA GLY A 56 10.05 8.30 -4.84
C GLY A 56 8.60 8.64 -5.17
N MET A 57 8.17 9.90 -5.06
CA MET A 57 6.89 10.35 -5.63
C MET A 57 7.08 10.83 -7.07
N PRO A 58 6.11 10.61 -7.98
CA PRO A 58 6.12 11.24 -9.29
C PRO A 58 6.10 12.76 -9.19
N ALA A 59 6.77 13.42 -10.12
CA ALA A 59 6.70 14.86 -10.19
C ALA A 59 5.28 15.31 -10.57
N LEU A 60 4.79 16.32 -9.86
CA LEU A 60 3.61 17.08 -10.29
C LEU A 60 4.00 17.97 -11.46
N THR A 61 3.29 17.93 -12.55
CA THR A 61 3.59 18.68 -13.77
C THR A 61 2.46 19.65 -14.12
N GLN A 62 2.78 20.66 -14.94
CA GLN A 62 1.81 21.66 -15.36
C GLN A 62 1.08 22.32 -14.16
N VAL A 63 1.82 22.54 -13.07
CA VAL A 63 1.24 23.08 -11.84
C VAL A 63 0.97 24.57 -12.03
N ASN A 64 -0.26 24.98 -11.80
CA ASN A 64 -0.73 26.35 -11.90
C ASN A 64 -1.58 26.70 -10.68
N GLY A 65 -1.52 27.96 -10.24
CA GLY A 65 -2.36 28.41 -9.15
C GLY A 65 -1.83 29.65 -8.47
N LYS A 66 -2.51 30.04 -7.41
CA LYS A 66 -2.15 31.19 -6.58
C LYS A 66 -2.03 30.77 -5.13
N LEU A 67 -1.01 31.31 -4.47
CA LEU A 67 -0.73 31.10 -3.06
C LEU A 67 -0.71 32.48 -2.38
N ALA A 68 -1.65 32.71 -1.49
CA ALA A 68 -1.62 33.90 -0.64
C ALA A 68 -0.90 33.57 0.67
N LEU A 69 -0.01 34.49 1.08
CA LEU A 69 0.87 34.33 2.24
C LEU A 69 0.65 35.50 3.20
N THR A 70 0.60 35.22 4.49
CA THR A 70 0.71 36.20 5.57
C THR A 70 1.75 35.70 6.59
N GLU A 71 2.10 36.52 7.58
CA GLU A 71 2.97 36.12 8.69
C GLU A 71 2.50 34.87 9.44
N ALA A 72 1.18 34.60 9.42
CA ALA A 72 0.56 33.52 10.19
C ALA A 72 -0.10 32.42 9.31
N SER A 73 -0.34 32.68 8.02
CA SER A 73 -1.16 31.79 7.21
C SER A 73 -0.69 31.63 5.77
N ILE A 74 -1.02 30.47 5.21
CA ILE A 74 -0.90 30.14 3.80
C ILE A 74 -2.29 29.75 3.31
N LEU A 75 -2.74 30.34 2.21
CA LEU A 75 -4.01 30.04 1.57
C LEU A 75 -3.80 29.85 0.08
N ALA A 76 -4.15 28.67 -0.43
CA ALA A 76 -4.26 28.40 -1.85
C ALA A 76 -5.64 27.81 -2.11
N PRO A 77 -6.59 28.58 -2.59
CA PRO A 77 -7.95 28.11 -2.80
C PRO A 77 -8.01 27.05 -3.90
N GLU A 78 -7.16 27.18 -4.91
CA GLU A 78 -7.06 26.21 -6.01
C GLU A 78 -5.65 26.23 -6.63
N ILE A 79 -5.02 25.06 -6.59
CA ILE A 79 -3.83 24.72 -7.38
C ILE A 79 -4.24 23.55 -8.27
N SER A 80 -3.93 23.61 -9.55
CA SER A 80 -4.22 22.55 -10.51
C SER A 80 -2.94 22.06 -11.19
N GLY A 81 -2.96 20.85 -11.72
CA GLY A 81 -1.83 20.25 -12.42
C GLY A 81 -2.14 18.85 -12.90
N ARG A 82 -1.07 18.09 -13.18
CA ARG A 82 -1.14 16.68 -13.56
C ARG A 82 -0.23 15.83 -12.68
N ALA A 83 -0.76 14.70 -12.24
CA ALA A 83 -0.04 13.67 -11.48
C ALA A 83 -0.66 12.30 -11.75
N PHE A 84 0.11 11.24 -11.67
CA PHE A 84 -0.37 9.85 -11.83
C PHE A 84 -1.19 9.63 -13.11
N GLY A 85 -0.76 10.24 -14.25
CA GLY A 85 -1.45 10.14 -15.53
C GLY A 85 -2.75 10.93 -15.67
N GLY A 86 -3.17 11.68 -14.66
CA GLY A 86 -4.42 12.42 -14.66
C GLY A 86 -4.32 13.86 -14.14
N PRO A 87 -5.37 14.67 -14.32
CA PRO A 87 -5.46 15.99 -13.74
C PRO A 87 -5.75 15.91 -12.24
N PHE A 88 -5.25 16.89 -11.49
CA PHE A 88 -5.58 17.07 -10.06
C PHE A 88 -5.92 18.53 -9.73
N ARG A 89 -6.62 18.70 -8.62
CA ARG A 89 -6.82 19.98 -7.93
C ARG A 89 -6.50 19.84 -6.45
N VAL A 90 -5.92 20.89 -5.90
CA VAL A 90 -5.54 20.96 -4.49
C VAL A 90 -5.97 22.31 -3.92
N SER A 91 -6.52 22.32 -2.72
CA SER A 91 -6.69 23.51 -1.89
C SER A 91 -5.87 23.38 -0.60
N ILE A 92 -5.24 24.46 -0.19
CA ILE A 92 -4.40 24.54 1.01
C ILE A 92 -4.92 25.67 1.90
N LYS A 93 -5.11 25.36 3.16
CA LYS A 93 -5.45 26.34 4.19
C LYS A 93 -4.61 26.06 5.41
N SER A 94 -3.83 27.05 5.84
CA SER A 94 -3.16 27.00 7.14
C SER A 94 -3.74 28.04 8.09
N LEU A 95 -3.80 27.68 9.37
CA LEU A 95 -4.13 28.57 10.44
C LEU A 95 -3.29 28.13 11.65
N ASP A 96 -2.51 29.04 12.21
CA ASP A 96 -1.54 28.79 13.26
C ASP A 96 -0.59 27.63 12.90
N ASP A 97 -0.49 26.60 13.72
CA ASP A 97 0.37 25.42 13.51
C ASP A 97 -0.31 24.30 12.72
N ARG A 98 -1.51 24.55 12.19
CA ARG A 98 -2.28 23.54 11.46
C ARG A 98 -2.38 23.87 9.98
N VAL A 99 -2.01 22.90 9.14
CA VAL A 99 -2.20 23.00 7.69
C VAL A 99 -3.17 21.88 7.26
N THR A 100 -4.22 22.26 6.55
CA THR A 100 -5.17 21.33 5.94
C THR A 100 -5.03 21.42 4.43
N VAL A 101 -4.82 20.28 3.79
CA VAL A 101 -4.75 20.17 2.33
C VAL A 101 -5.85 19.21 1.89
N ARG A 102 -6.68 19.67 0.95
CA ARG A 102 -7.66 18.82 0.26
C ARG A 102 -7.24 18.68 -1.18
N ALA A 103 -7.16 17.45 -1.64
CA ALA A 103 -6.76 17.15 -3.00
C ALA A 103 -7.75 16.17 -3.65
N GLY A 104 -7.82 16.19 -4.97
CA GLY A 104 -8.59 15.22 -5.72
C GLY A 104 -8.27 15.30 -7.20
N GLY A 105 -8.57 14.23 -7.91
CA GLY A 105 -8.25 14.16 -9.33
C GLY A 105 -8.59 12.80 -9.94
N MET A 106 -7.95 12.55 -11.07
CA MET A 106 -7.96 11.24 -11.74
C MET A 106 -6.58 10.62 -11.66
N ALA A 107 -6.50 9.32 -11.47
CA ALA A 107 -5.23 8.59 -11.49
C ALA A 107 -5.33 7.38 -12.41
N ASN A 108 -4.31 7.20 -13.24
CA ASN A 108 -4.16 6.03 -14.09
C ASN A 108 -3.52 4.89 -13.27
N VAL A 109 -4.21 3.74 -13.19
CA VAL A 109 -3.76 2.62 -12.35
C VAL A 109 -2.47 1.98 -12.86
N VAL A 110 -2.21 2.02 -14.18
CA VAL A 110 -0.99 1.46 -14.76
C VAL A 110 0.23 2.27 -14.33
N GLU A 111 0.13 3.60 -14.40
CA GLU A 111 1.21 4.49 -13.93
C GLU A 111 1.46 4.35 -12.42
N LEU A 112 0.39 4.25 -11.63
CA LEU A 112 0.52 3.98 -10.19
C LEU A 112 1.19 2.63 -9.92
N ALA A 113 0.78 1.57 -10.62
CA ALA A 113 1.34 0.23 -10.45
C ALA A 113 2.83 0.19 -10.82
N GLN A 114 3.23 0.88 -11.88
CA GLN A 114 4.63 1.01 -12.29
C GLN A 114 5.46 1.80 -11.26
N GLN A 115 4.93 2.95 -10.82
CA GLN A 115 5.61 3.83 -9.85
C GLN A 115 5.86 3.15 -8.50
N PHE A 116 4.91 2.37 -8.02
CA PHE A 116 5.00 1.69 -6.73
C PHE A 116 5.41 0.22 -6.84
N ALA A 117 5.84 -0.22 -8.02
CA ALA A 117 6.24 -1.59 -8.31
C ALA A 117 5.21 -2.64 -7.81
N VAL A 118 3.92 -2.36 -8.05
CA VAL A 118 2.83 -3.25 -7.63
C VAL A 118 2.95 -4.58 -8.36
N PRO A 119 3.05 -5.72 -7.65
CA PRO A 119 3.08 -7.03 -8.28
C PRO A 119 1.86 -7.25 -9.19
N ALA A 120 2.09 -7.81 -10.37
CA ALA A 120 1.05 -8.05 -11.38
C ALA A 120 0.23 -6.80 -11.80
N GLY A 121 0.81 -5.62 -11.67
CA GLY A 121 0.20 -4.34 -12.06
C GLY A 121 -0.15 -4.24 -13.54
N ASP A 122 0.46 -5.05 -14.41
CA ASP A 122 0.13 -5.21 -15.83
C ASP A 122 -1.25 -5.84 -16.08
N ARG A 123 -1.85 -6.46 -15.07
CA ARG A 123 -3.22 -6.98 -15.11
C ARG A 123 -4.26 -5.94 -14.72
N LEU A 124 -3.83 -4.73 -14.34
CA LEU A 124 -4.68 -3.60 -14.00
C LEU A 124 -4.75 -2.62 -15.18
N THR A 125 -5.92 -2.08 -15.48
CA THR A 125 -6.10 -1.06 -16.53
C THR A 125 -7.14 -0.02 -16.13
N GLY A 126 -7.06 1.16 -16.75
CA GLY A 126 -8.04 2.22 -16.55
C GLY A 126 -7.57 3.33 -15.62
N SER A 127 -8.51 4.18 -15.24
CA SER A 127 -8.29 5.33 -14.36
C SER A 127 -9.48 5.51 -13.44
N ALA A 128 -9.25 5.96 -12.21
CA ALA A 128 -10.29 6.26 -11.25
C ALA A 128 -10.15 7.65 -10.64
N ALA A 129 -11.27 8.21 -10.21
CA ALA A 129 -11.29 9.40 -9.40
C ALA A 129 -10.79 9.09 -7.98
N TRP A 130 -10.08 10.03 -7.39
CA TRP A 130 -9.62 9.96 -6.01
C TRP A 130 -9.80 11.28 -5.30
N LYS A 131 -9.91 11.25 -3.99
CA LYS A 131 -9.89 12.41 -3.09
C LYS A 131 -8.97 12.14 -1.92
N SER A 132 -8.41 13.19 -1.35
CA SER A 132 -7.54 13.11 -0.18
C SER A 132 -7.76 14.30 0.76
N ASP A 133 -7.76 14.01 2.05
CA ASP A 133 -7.69 14.98 3.14
C ASP A 133 -6.37 14.76 3.88
N ILE A 134 -5.53 15.80 3.95
CA ILE A 134 -4.22 15.78 4.61
C ILE A 134 -4.22 16.82 5.71
N ASN A 135 -3.88 16.42 6.92
CA ASN A 135 -3.75 17.28 8.08
C ASN A 135 -2.30 17.27 8.58
N ILE A 136 -1.71 18.45 8.70
CA ILE A 136 -0.36 18.62 9.19
C ILE A 136 -0.44 19.44 10.47
N TYR A 137 0.08 18.90 11.56
CA TYR A 137 0.16 19.55 12.85
C TYR A 137 1.47 19.20 13.54
N ARG A 138 2.29 20.22 13.88
CA ARG A 138 3.58 20.03 14.54
C ARG A 138 4.43 18.92 13.91
N ARG A 139 4.63 18.97 12.57
CA ARG A 139 5.38 17.99 11.77
C ARG A 139 4.75 16.60 11.64
N LYS A 140 3.63 16.34 12.28
CA LYS A 140 2.87 15.11 12.07
C LYS A 140 1.96 15.29 10.86
N VAL A 141 2.07 14.39 9.91
CA VAL A 141 1.26 14.39 8.69
C VAL A 141 0.33 13.20 8.75
N ASP A 142 -0.95 13.43 8.95
CA ASP A 142 -1.99 12.42 8.83
C ASP A 142 -2.71 12.63 7.51
N PHE A 143 -3.04 11.56 6.81
CA PHE A 143 -3.82 11.67 5.59
C PHE A 143 -4.80 10.52 5.41
N VAL A 144 -5.82 10.78 4.61
CA VAL A 144 -6.75 9.79 4.09
C VAL A 144 -6.88 10.01 2.59
N ILE A 145 -6.78 8.92 1.82
CA ILE A 145 -7.04 8.90 0.37
C ILE A 145 -8.18 7.92 0.14
N GLU A 146 -9.15 8.32 -0.66
CA GLU A 146 -10.31 7.50 -0.99
C GLU A 146 -10.58 7.49 -2.49
N SER A 147 -11.05 6.36 -2.98
CA SER A 147 -11.52 6.14 -4.36
C SER A 147 -12.60 5.06 -4.34
N ASP A 148 -13.54 5.10 -5.27
CA ASP A 148 -14.47 4.00 -5.53
C ASP A 148 -13.95 3.03 -6.60
N LEU A 149 -12.78 3.31 -7.18
CA LEU A 149 -12.15 2.56 -8.25
C LEU A 149 -13.06 2.30 -9.48
N VAL A 150 -14.11 3.10 -9.67
CA VAL A 150 -14.90 3.07 -10.91
C VAL A 150 -14.02 3.56 -12.07
N GLY A 151 -13.99 2.81 -13.17
CA GLY A 151 -13.12 3.06 -14.31
C GLY A 151 -11.84 2.20 -14.31
N VAL A 152 -11.54 1.50 -13.22
CA VAL A 152 -10.44 0.55 -13.14
C VAL A 152 -10.96 -0.87 -13.33
N SER A 153 -10.31 -1.66 -14.19
CA SER A 153 -10.53 -3.10 -14.30
C SER A 153 -9.30 -3.88 -13.85
N SER A 154 -9.55 -5.07 -13.31
CA SER A 154 -8.55 -6.01 -12.83
C SER A 154 -8.80 -7.39 -13.42
N ARG A 155 -7.75 -7.97 -14.02
CA ARG A 155 -7.72 -9.36 -14.50
C ARG A 155 -6.95 -10.28 -13.55
N LEU A 156 -6.80 -9.87 -12.30
CA LEU A 156 -6.29 -10.71 -11.24
C LEU A 156 -7.31 -11.81 -10.91
N PRO A 157 -6.90 -12.97 -10.37
CA PRO A 157 -7.85 -13.96 -9.85
C PRO A 157 -8.73 -13.40 -8.72
N GLU A 158 -9.87 -14.07 -8.50
CA GLU A 158 -10.71 -13.76 -7.34
C GLU A 158 -9.90 -13.82 -6.01
N PRO A 159 -10.15 -12.92 -5.09
CA PRO A 159 -11.23 -11.94 -5.03
C PRO A 159 -10.87 -10.56 -5.60
N LEU A 160 -9.77 -10.43 -6.36
CA LEU A 160 -9.31 -9.15 -6.93
C LEU A 160 -9.72 -8.95 -8.39
N ALA A 161 -10.48 -9.87 -8.98
CA ALA A 161 -11.12 -9.68 -10.29
C ALA A 161 -12.14 -8.55 -10.22
N LYS A 162 -12.14 -7.63 -11.19
CA LYS A 162 -13.03 -6.48 -11.18
C LYS A 162 -13.26 -5.91 -12.57
N ASP A 163 -14.51 -5.66 -12.91
CA ASP A 163 -14.90 -4.90 -14.09
C ASP A 163 -14.80 -3.40 -13.85
N ALA A 164 -14.53 -2.63 -14.91
CA ALA A 164 -14.37 -1.18 -14.82
C ALA A 164 -15.60 -0.45 -14.26
N ALA A 165 -16.79 -0.93 -14.55
CA ALA A 165 -18.04 -0.30 -14.10
C ALA A 165 -18.39 -0.61 -12.64
N SER A 166 -17.83 -1.66 -12.06
CA SER A 166 -18.15 -2.09 -10.69
C SER A 166 -17.41 -1.23 -9.67
N PRO A 167 -18.09 -0.63 -8.68
CA PRO A 167 -17.42 0.11 -7.63
C PRO A 167 -16.71 -0.83 -6.65
N LEU A 168 -15.52 -0.44 -6.20
CA LEU A 168 -14.78 -1.09 -5.14
C LEU A 168 -14.09 -0.02 -4.29
N ALA A 169 -14.59 0.22 -3.09
CA ALA A 169 -14.09 1.28 -2.24
C ALA A 169 -12.64 1.01 -1.82
N LEU A 170 -11.74 1.91 -2.15
CA LEU A 170 -10.36 1.95 -1.66
C LEU A 170 -10.23 3.08 -0.65
N ARG A 171 -9.65 2.79 0.50
CA ARG A 171 -9.24 3.77 1.50
C ARG A 171 -7.81 3.48 1.92
N VAL A 172 -6.97 4.49 1.82
CA VAL A 172 -5.60 4.48 2.34
C VAL A 172 -5.47 5.57 3.36
N GLU A 173 -4.98 5.24 4.54
CA GLU A 173 -4.80 6.21 5.61
C GLU A 173 -3.43 6.09 6.26
N ARG A 174 -2.90 7.19 6.74
CA ARG A 174 -1.69 7.27 7.55
C ARG A 174 -1.96 8.06 8.79
N THR A 175 -1.55 7.51 9.92
CA THR A 175 -1.57 8.18 11.22
C THR A 175 -0.19 8.12 11.87
N VAL A 176 0.19 9.19 12.57
CA VAL A 176 1.46 9.27 13.29
C VAL A 176 1.21 9.24 14.78
N GLY A 177 1.66 8.18 15.45
CA GLY A 177 1.56 8.01 16.90
C GLY A 177 2.46 8.98 17.68
N GLU A 178 2.24 9.06 18.99
CA GLU A 178 3.03 9.94 19.88
C GLU A 178 4.51 9.55 19.94
N SER A 179 4.82 8.25 19.81
CA SER A 179 6.17 7.71 19.79
C SER A 179 6.91 7.86 18.44
N GLY A 180 6.33 8.59 17.48
CA GLY A 180 6.88 8.72 16.14
C GLY A 180 6.66 7.50 15.23
N SER A 181 5.97 6.46 15.72
CA SER A 181 5.54 5.34 14.87
C SER A 181 4.52 5.80 13.84
N GLN A 182 4.64 5.31 12.63
CA GLN A 182 3.73 5.60 11.52
C GLN A 182 2.89 4.36 11.23
N GLN A 183 1.59 4.50 11.29
CA GLN A 183 0.68 3.43 10.91
C GLN A 183 0.02 3.77 9.58
N PHE A 184 0.07 2.82 8.65
CA PHE A 184 -0.63 2.88 7.39
C PHE A 184 -1.74 1.83 7.40
N GLY A 185 -2.95 2.26 7.07
CA GLY A 185 -4.11 1.40 6.86
C GLY A 185 -4.47 1.40 5.37
N VAL A 186 -4.76 0.24 4.82
CA VAL A 186 -5.28 0.08 3.45
C VAL A 186 -6.51 -0.80 3.54
N THR A 187 -7.64 -0.31 3.05
CA THR A 187 -8.90 -1.08 3.00
C THR A 187 -9.40 -1.09 1.57
N LEU A 188 -9.69 -2.26 1.05
CA LEU A 188 -10.23 -2.49 -0.29
C LEU A 188 -11.61 -3.15 -0.16
N GLY A 189 -12.65 -2.35 0.05
CA GLY A 189 -14.00 -2.81 0.31
C GLY A 189 -14.06 -3.84 1.44
N LYS A 190 -14.68 -4.99 1.14
CA LYS A 190 -14.65 -6.19 2.00
C LYS A 190 -13.64 -7.23 1.51
N VAL A 191 -12.86 -6.90 0.47
CA VAL A 191 -11.96 -7.83 -0.21
C VAL A 191 -10.65 -8.00 0.54
N ALA A 192 -10.08 -6.89 1.01
CA ALA A 192 -8.80 -6.93 1.72
C ALA A 192 -8.64 -5.76 2.69
N GLN A 193 -7.89 -5.99 3.75
CA GLN A 193 -7.43 -4.99 4.70
C GLN A 193 -5.96 -5.20 5.04
N GLY A 194 -5.17 -4.14 4.96
CA GLY A 194 -3.76 -4.13 5.37
C GLY A 194 -3.50 -3.10 6.44
N ILE A 195 -2.68 -3.44 7.43
CA ILE A 195 -2.16 -2.51 8.44
C ILE A 195 -0.66 -2.69 8.51
N PHE A 196 0.08 -1.60 8.37
CA PHE A 196 1.54 -1.58 8.33
C PHE A 196 2.05 -0.57 9.36
N VAL A 197 2.95 -0.97 10.22
CA VAL A 197 3.57 -0.11 11.23
C VAL A 197 5.04 0.07 10.90
N LYS A 198 5.44 1.33 10.67
CA LYS A 198 6.81 1.74 10.43
C LYS A 198 7.36 2.53 11.61
N ARG A 199 8.65 2.38 11.87
CA ARG A 199 9.42 3.25 12.75
C ARG A 199 10.76 3.54 12.11
N GLU A 200 11.19 4.79 12.08
CA GLU A 200 12.47 5.20 11.48
C GLU A 200 12.67 4.62 10.07
N GLU A 201 11.63 4.72 9.22
CA GLU A 201 11.59 4.19 7.84
C GLU A 201 11.68 2.65 7.72
N LYS A 202 11.74 1.91 8.83
CA LYS A 202 11.70 0.45 8.85
C LYS A 202 10.30 -0.06 9.13
N LEU A 203 9.84 -1.03 8.33
CA LEU A 203 8.62 -1.76 8.62
C LEU A 203 8.88 -2.67 9.83
N GLU A 204 8.19 -2.45 10.95
CA GLU A 204 8.32 -3.28 12.16
C GLU A 204 7.41 -4.49 12.11
N ARG A 205 6.15 -4.26 11.74
CA ARG A 205 5.12 -5.30 11.68
C ARG A 205 4.02 -4.91 10.72
N ALA A 206 3.40 -5.94 10.16
CA ALA A 206 2.27 -5.75 9.26
C ALA A 206 1.27 -6.90 9.35
N VAL A 207 0.05 -6.65 8.94
CA VAL A 207 -0.94 -7.67 8.64
C VAL A 207 -1.59 -7.36 7.30
N LEU A 208 -1.82 -8.40 6.51
CA LEU A 208 -2.67 -8.38 5.33
C LEU A 208 -3.76 -9.43 5.52
N ALA A 209 -4.99 -9.00 5.64
CA ALA A 209 -6.17 -9.86 5.70
C ALA A 209 -6.90 -9.81 4.35
N ILE A 210 -7.26 -10.96 3.81
CA ILE A 210 -7.99 -11.12 2.54
C ILE A 210 -9.29 -11.86 2.84
N GLY A 211 -10.42 -11.30 2.37
CA GLY A 211 -11.74 -11.78 2.71
C GLY A 211 -12.09 -11.50 4.17
N ASP A 212 -12.67 -12.48 4.84
CA ASP A 212 -13.07 -12.38 6.27
C ASP A 212 -11.89 -12.65 7.24
N GLY A 213 -10.65 -12.49 6.78
CA GLY A 213 -9.45 -12.64 7.60
C GLY A 213 -9.38 -11.59 8.71
N ASP A 214 -8.87 -11.99 9.88
CA ASP A 214 -8.63 -11.06 11.01
C ASP A 214 -7.44 -10.14 10.72
N ALA A 215 -7.68 -8.84 10.69
CA ALA A 215 -6.67 -7.80 10.46
C ALA A 215 -5.92 -7.38 11.75
N ARG A 216 -5.90 -8.20 12.80
CA ARG A 216 -5.13 -7.92 14.02
C ARG A 216 -3.63 -7.98 13.75
N LEU A 217 -2.93 -6.89 14.07
CA LEU A 217 -1.48 -6.83 13.96
C LEU A 217 -0.80 -7.94 14.78
N PRO A 218 0.23 -8.62 14.24
CA PRO A 218 1.07 -9.52 15.02
C PRO A 218 1.97 -8.72 15.98
N ASP A 219 2.52 -9.40 16.98
CA ASP A 219 3.49 -8.79 17.91
C ASP A 219 4.78 -8.39 17.18
N ARG A 220 5.17 -9.16 16.15
CA ARG A 220 6.34 -8.92 15.30
C ARG A 220 6.13 -9.49 13.90
N GLY A 221 6.93 -9.01 12.93
CA GLY A 221 6.95 -9.56 11.57
C GLY A 221 5.70 -9.25 10.76
N ILE A 222 5.45 -10.05 9.74
CA ILE A 222 4.34 -9.91 8.81
C ILE A 222 3.42 -11.12 8.92
N ALA A 223 2.13 -10.88 9.13
CA ALA A 223 1.11 -11.91 9.06
C ALA A 223 0.25 -11.71 7.80
N VAL A 224 0.02 -12.77 7.05
CA VAL A 224 -0.95 -12.81 5.94
C VAL A 224 -2.07 -13.79 6.32
N ARG A 225 -3.31 -13.34 6.29
CA ARG A 225 -4.48 -14.14 6.64
C ARG A 225 -5.49 -14.12 5.51
N ILE A 226 -5.75 -15.28 4.95
CA ILE A 226 -6.68 -15.48 3.84
C ILE A 226 -7.88 -16.26 4.36
N ALA A 227 -9.06 -15.66 4.28
CA ALA A 227 -10.31 -16.31 4.65
C ALA A 227 -11.36 -16.05 3.54
N LEU A 228 -11.47 -16.97 2.59
CA LEU A 228 -12.28 -16.84 1.39
C LEU A 228 -13.23 -18.03 1.26
N PRO A 229 -14.41 -17.86 0.64
CA PRO A 229 -15.30 -18.99 0.33
C PRO A 229 -14.68 -19.99 -0.64
N HIS A 230 -13.85 -19.51 -1.55
CA HIS A 230 -13.10 -20.31 -2.52
C HIS A 230 -11.75 -19.65 -2.78
N LEU A 231 -10.68 -20.43 -2.86
CA LEU A 231 -9.33 -19.97 -3.22
C LEU A 231 -8.79 -20.85 -4.37
N ASP A 232 -8.54 -20.22 -5.51
CA ASP A 232 -7.79 -20.84 -6.62
C ASP A 232 -6.32 -20.47 -6.50
N ALA A 233 -5.55 -21.30 -5.81
CA ALA A 233 -4.12 -21.08 -5.62
C ALA A 233 -3.32 -21.34 -6.90
N ASP A 234 -3.84 -22.13 -7.84
CA ASP A 234 -3.18 -22.36 -9.13
C ASP A 234 -3.23 -21.10 -9.99
N ALA A 235 -4.40 -20.44 -10.08
CA ALA A 235 -4.53 -19.15 -10.77
C ALA A 235 -3.62 -18.05 -10.16
N TRP A 236 -3.51 -18.02 -8.84
CA TRP A 236 -2.61 -17.08 -8.17
C TRP A 236 -1.13 -17.40 -8.39
N ARG A 237 -0.76 -18.70 -8.43
CA ARG A 237 0.60 -19.13 -8.77
C ARG A 237 1.01 -18.66 -10.16
N GLU A 238 0.16 -18.82 -11.18
CA GLU A 238 0.42 -18.33 -12.54
C GLU A 238 0.69 -16.81 -12.57
N VAL A 239 -0.04 -16.05 -11.77
CA VAL A 239 0.16 -14.59 -11.64
C VAL A 239 1.51 -14.25 -11.04
N LEU A 240 1.94 -15.01 -10.05
CA LEU A 240 3.17 -14.75 -9.30
C LEU A 240 4.42 -15.30 -10.02
N GLU A 241 4.33 -16.48 -10.66
CA GLU A 241 5.44 -17.11 -11.41
C GLU A 241 5.75 -16.39 -12.72
N GLY A 242 4.75 -15.78 -13.38
CA GLY A 242 4.91 -15.05 -14.64
C GLY A 242 5.81 -13.80 -14.57
N LYS A 243 6.22 -13.42 -13.37
CA LYS A 243 7.24 -12.38 -13.13
C LYS A 243 8.27 -12.97 -12.20
N GLY A 244 9.47 -13.21 -12.75
CA GLY A 244 10.61 -13.58 -11.94
C GLY A 244 10.56 -12.76 -10.66
N THR A 245 10.68 -13.42 -9.53
CA THR A 245 10.80 -12.80 -8.23
C THR A 245 11.95 -11.83 -8.28
N GLY A 246 11.67 -10.58 -8.74
CA GLY A 246 12.59 -9.47 -8.51
C GLY A 246 12.82 -9.45 -7.01
N ASP A 247 14.06 -9.21 -6.64
CA ASP A 247 14.46 -9.06 -5.25
C ASP A 247 13.38 -8.30 -4.47
N PRO A 248 12.99 -8.78 -3.29
CA PRO A 248 11.99 -8.09 -2.48
C PRO A 248 12.41 -6.65 -2.35
N VAL A 249 11.50 -5.75 -2.72
CA VAL A 249 11.67 -4.31 -2.71
C VAL A 249 12.54 -3.88 -1.53
N GLY A 250 13.78 -3.46 -1.86
CA GLY A 250 14.72 -2.76 -1.00
C GLY A 250 14.76 -3.15 0.48
N GLY A 251 15.62 -4.09 0.83
CA GLY A 251 16.51 -4.08 2.00
C GLY A 251 15.97 -4.01 3.43
N ASN A 252 14.68 -3.80 3.71
CA ASN A 252 14.19 -3.59 5.07
C ASN A 252 12.74 -4.08 5.31
N VAL A 253 12.29 -5.08 4.56
CA VAL A 253 10.99 -5.71 4.81
C VAL A 253 11.22 -6.83 5.85
N PRO A 254 10.51 -6.86 6.98
CA PRO A 254 10.57 -7.98 7.91
C PRO A 254 10.19 -9.28 7.21
N ALA A 255 10.78 -10.37 7.65
CA ALA A 255 10.40 -11.68 7.15
C ALA A 255 8.92 -11.94 7.39
N LEU A 256 8.27 -12.66 6.47
CA LEU A 256 6.95 -13.21 6.69
C LEU A 256 7.00 -14.10 7.94
N ASP A 257 6.14 -13.84 8.91
CA ASP A 257 6.08 -14.60 10.17
C ASP A 257 5.04 -15.72 10.10
N THR A 258 3.89 -15.42 9.49
CA THR A 258 2.79 -16.38 9.39
C THR A 258 1.96 -16.14 8.13
N LEU A 259 1.64 -17.22 7.42
CA LEU A 259 0.60 -17.25 6.40
C LEU A 259 -0.48 -18.24 6.85
N SER A 260 -1.71 -17.77 7.05
CA SER A 260 -2.84 -18.64 7.36
C SER A 260 -3.88 -18.61 6.22
N ILE A 261 -4.40 -19.78 5.88
CA ILE A 261 -5.39 -19.95 4.82
C ILE A 261 -6.58 -20.71 5.42
N ARG A 262 -7.75 -20.09 5.37
CA ARG A 262 -9.01 -20.71 5.75
C ARG A 262 -9.99 -20.59 4.60
N THR A 263 -10.42 -21.73 4.05
CA THR A 263 -11.39 -21.76 2.96
C THR A 263 -12.16 -23.08 2.93
N PRO A 264 -13.47 -23.04 2.68
CA PRO A 264 -14.24 -24.27 2.39
C PRO A 264 -13.75 -25.01 1.17
N SER A 265 -13.17 -24.31 0.16
CA SER A 265 -12.73 -24.90 -1.10
C SER A 265 -11.41 -24.26 -1.56
N LEU A 266 -10.37 -25.08 -1.72
CA LEU A 266 -9.05 -24.72 -2.23
C LEU A 266 -8.75 -25.55 -3.49
N ARG A 267 -8.43 -24.85 -4.59
CA ARG A 267 -7.82 -25.48 -5.76
C ARG A 267 -6.31 -25.28 -5.72
N PHE A 268 -5.56 -26.39 -5.70
CA PHE A 268 -4.10 -26.37 -5.63
C PHE A 268 -3.48 -27.59 -6.34
N LEU A 269 -2.51 -27.38 -7.24
CA LEU A 269 -1.87 -28.39 -8.09
C LEU A 269 -2.87 -29.23 -8.89
N GLY A 270 -3.89 -28.57 -9.45
CA GLY A 270 -4.95 -29.22 -10.23
C GLY A 270 -5.91 -30.08 -9.40
N ARG A 271 -5.87 -30.02 -8.08
CA ARG A 271 -6.73 -30.77 -7.17
C ARG A 271 -7.57 -29.82 -6.32
N ASP A 272 -8.75 -30.31 -5.95
CA ASP A 272 -9.65 -29.58 -5.06
C ASP A 272 -9.56 -30.19 -3.65
N PHE A 273 -9.37 -29.33 -2.67
CA PHE A 273 -9.33 -29.64 -1.24
C PHE A 273 -10.47 -28.95 -0.51
N THR A 274 -10.99 -29.60 0.51
CA THR A 274 -12.17 -29.11 1.22
C THR A 274 -11.90 -28.83 2.70
N GLN A 275 -12.60 -27.82 3.24
CA GLN A 275 -12.49 -27.40 4.64
C GLN A 275 -11.05 -27.16 5.09
N VAL A 276 -10.34 -26.36 4.31
CA VAL A 276 -8.92 -26.06 4.55
C VAL A 276 -8.79 -25.03 5.68
N ASP A 277 -8.00 -25.40 6.68
CA ASP A 277 -7.48 -24.54 7.74
C ASP A 277 -5.99 -24.84 7.90
N THR A 278 -5.14 -24.03 7.29
CA THR A 278 -3.71 -24.31 7.17
C THR A 278 -2.92 -23.08 7.60
N GLU A 279 -1.88 -23.32 8.38
CA GLU A 279 -0.95 -22.29 8.81
C GLU A 279 0.47 -22.65 8.39
N LEU A 280 1.13 -21.69 7.73
CA LEU A 280 2.50 -21.80 7.25
C LEU A 280 3.38 -20.82 8.01
N ARG A 281 4.49 -21.30 8.56
CA ARG A 281 5.50 -20.48 9.24
C ARG A 281 6.87 -20.73 8.62
N PRO A 282 7.56 -19.69 8.18
CA PRO A 282 8.92 -19.87 7.68
C PRO A 282 9.86 -20.32 8.78
N ARG A 283 10.87 -21.09 8.40
CA ARG A 283 12.01 -21.55 9.20
C ARG A 283 13.28 -21.33 8.40
N ASP A 284 14.42 -21.38 9.02
CA ASP A 284 15.72 -21.09 8.41
C ASP A 284 15.97 -21.83 7.07
N THR A 285 15.45 -23.06 6.95
CA THR A 285 15.69 -23.92 5.78
C THR A 285 14.44 -24.26 4.99
N GLY A 286 13.28 -23.64 5.30
CA GLY A 286 12.03 -23.97 4.60
C GLY A 286 10.78 -23.47 5.33
N TRP A 287 9.70 -24.23 5.26
CA TRP A 287 8.40 -23.86 5.80
C TRP A 287 7.82 -24.98 6.65
N GLN A 288 7.43 -24.64 7.86
CA GLN A 288 6.59 -25.49 8.68
C GLN A 288 5.13 -25.24 8.31
N ILE A 289 4.39 -26.31 8.03
CA ILE A 289 3.01 -26.24 7.54
C ILE A 289 2.15 -27.11 8.47
N ALA A 290 1.26 -26.48 9.22
CA ALA A 290 0.22 -27.17 9.96
C ALA A 290 -1.00 -27.31 9.03
N VAL A 291 -1.34 -28.54 8.65
CA VAL A 291 -2.41 -28.83 7.71
C VAL A 291 -3.61 -29.42 8.45
N ASN A 292 -4.77 -28.83 8.22
CA ASN A 292 -6.04 -29.37 8.66
C ASN A 292 -7.08 -29.15 7.56
N MET A 293 -7.37 -30.19 6.81
CA MET A 293 -8.38 -30.23 5.72
C MET A 293 -9.05 -31.59 5.72
N GLN A 294 -10.11 -31.74 4.96
CA GLN A 294 -10.84 -33.02 4.92
C GLN A 294 -9.93 -34.17 4.39
N GLU A 295 -9.09 -33.88 3.43
CA GLU A 295 -8.22 -34.84 2.74
C GLU A 295 -6.93 -35.14 3.49
N ALA A 296 -6.42 -34.20 4.29
CA ALA A 296 -5.16 -34.34 5.03
C ALA A 296 -5.18 -33.61 6.37
N ALA A 297 -4.53 -34.17 7.41
CA ALA A 297 -4.32 -33.48 8.67
C ALA A 297 -2.98 -33.91 9.30
N GLY A 298 -2.19 -32.95 9.74
CA GLY A 298 -0.88 -33.18 10.37
C GLY A 298 0.06 -32.02 10.23
N ASP A 299 1.34 -32.29 10.42
CA ASP A 299 2.41 -31.30 10.34
C ASP A 299 3.39 -31.71 9.24
N LEU A 300 3.68 -30.76 8.35
CA LEU A 300 4.59 -30.92 7.23
C LEU A 300 5.72 -29.91 7.34
N PHE A 301 6.85 -30.25 6.77
CA PHE A 301 7.99 -29.35 6.60
C PHE A 301 8.42 -29.36 5.13
N TRP A 302 8.33 -28.22 4.47
CA TRP A 302 8.80 -28.07 3.11
C TRP A 302 10.17 -27.40 3.08
N ARG A 303 11.16 -28.13 2.56
CA ARG A 303 12.54 -27.65 2.41
C ARG A 303 12.75 -27.18 0.97
N GLN A 304 13.14 -25.93 0.82
CA GLN A 304 13.39 -25.32 -0.49
C GLN A 304 14.84 -25.58 -0.95
N SER A 305 15.22 -26.85 -1.11
CA SER A 305 16.53 -27.24 -1.64
C SER A 305 16.34 -28.19 -2.83
N GLY A 306 17.01 -27.90 -3.95
CA GLY A 306 16.86 -28.69 -5.18
C GLY A 306 15.44 -28.64 -5.75
N GLU A 307 14.84 -29.81 -6.00
CA GLU A 307 13.46 -29.94 -6.51
C GLU A 307 12.40 -29.72 -5.43
N GLY A 308 12.81 -29.45 -4.19
CA GLY A 308 11.94 -29.30 -3.04
C GLY A 308 11.66 -30.66 -2.37
N LEU A 309 11.80 -30.72 -1.03
CA LEU A 309 11.51 -31.91 -0.24
C LEU A 309 10.40 -31.59 0.77
N LEU A 310 9.31 -32.36 0.73
CA LEU A 310 8.22 -32.26 1.68
C LEU A 310 8.31 -33.46 2.63
N GLU A 311 8.56 -33.19 3.91
CA GLU A 311 8.63 -34.20 4.98
C GLU A 311 7.52 -33.91 5.99
N GLY A 312 6.97 -34.94 6.64
CA GLY A 312 6.00 -34.67 7.69
C GLY A 312 5.32 -35.91 8.27
N ARG A 313 4.47 -35.61 9.27
CA ARG A 313 3.65 -36.63 9.94
C ARG A 313 2.19 -36.27 9.72
N LEU A 314 1.49 -37.10 8.95
CA LEU A 314 0.07 -36.97 8.73
C LEU A 314 -0.70 -37.96 9.60
N ARG A 315 -1.68 -37.45 10.32
CA ARG A 315 -2.67 -38.27 11.07
C ARG A 315 -3.80 -38.73 10.17
N ARG A 316 -4.00 -38.07 9.05
CA ARG A 316 -5.00 -38.41 8.02
C ARG A 316 -4.46 -38.03 6.66
N LEU A 317 -4.62 -38.93 5.69
CA LEU A 317 -4.35 -38.67 4.29
C LEU A 317 -5.35 -39.50 3.45
N VAL A 318 -6.18 -38.80 2.67
CA VAL A 318 -7.12 -39.39 1.73
C VAL A 318 -6.78 -38.84 0.34
N LEU A 319 -6.14 -39.64 -0.48
CA LEU A 319 -5.81 -39.28 -1.86
C LEU A 319 -6.96 -39.71 -2.78
N GLN A 320 -7.65 -38.76 -3.37
CA GLN A 320 -8.53 -39.04 -4.49
C GLN A 320 -7.68 -39.21 -5.75
N PRO A 321 -8.06 -40.15 -6.67
CA PRO A 321 -7.37 -40.29 -7.94
C PRO A 321 -7.34 -38.96 -8.67
N ALA A 322 -6.17 -38.57 -9.22
CA ALA A 322 -6.06 -37.38 -10.06
C ALA A 322 -6.91 -37.60 -11.31
N GLY A 323 -7.80 -36.67 -11.63
CA GLY A 323 -8.36 -36.55 -12.97
C GLY A 323 -7.18 -36.34 -13.95
N GLU A 324 -7.32 -36.96 -15.14
CA GLU A 324 -6.27 -36.97 -16.17
C GLU A 324 -5.88 -35.56 -16.61
N THR A 325 -4.92 -34.94 -15.94
CA THR A 325 -4.09 -33.85 -16.50
C THR A 325 -2.98 -33.45 -15.51
N SER A 326 -1.76 -33.56 -16.01
CA SER A 326 -0.52 -32.88 -15.61
C SER A 326 0.41 -33.64 -14.69
N GLY A 327 1.52 -34.04 -15.29
CA GLY A 327 2.63 -34.73 -14.69
C GLY A 327 3.51 -33.82 -13.77
N ALA A 328 3.11 -33.72 -12.54
CA ALA A 328 4.04 -33.48 -11.46
C ALA A 328 4.05 -34.75 -10.61
N LEU A 329 5.07 -35.58 -10.75
CA LEU A 329 5.33 -36.72 -9.90
C LEU A 329 5.72 -36.21 -8.51
N ILE A 330 4.75 -36.17 -7.59
CA ILE A 330 5.06 -36.10 -6.17
C ILE A 330 5.36 -37.53 -5.73
N THR A 331 6.64 -37.87 -5.61
CA THR A 331 7.05 -39.12 -4.98
C THR A 331 6.94 -38.93 -3.48
N ALA A 332 5.90 -39.46 -2.86
CA ALA A 332 5.74 -39.44 -1.42
C ALA A 332 6.16 -40.83 -0.88
N GLU A 333 7.18 -40.86 -0.04
CA GLU A 333 7.56 -42.00 0.74
C GLU A 333 6.83 -41.96 2.08
N PHE A 334 5.93 -42.91 2.34
CA PHE A 334 5.15 -42.97 3.57
C PHE A 334 5.77 -44.01 4.52
N ALA A 335 6.22 -43.56 5.70
CA ALA A 335 6.45 -44.46 6.83
C ALA A 335 5.18 -44.51 7.69
N VAL A 336 4.49 -45.62 7.68
CA VAL A 336 3.37 -45.89 8.59
C VAL A 336 3.98 -46.60 9.84
N GLU A 337 4.11 -45.85 10.94
CA GLU A 337 4.34 -46.53 12.23
C GLU A 337 3.01 -47.10 12.74
N GLN A 338 3.01 -48.39 13.00
CA GLN A 338 1.91 -49.13 13.63
C GLN A 338 1.77 -48.82 15.10
#